data_8864aa4c93bdab90193485553c395ccd
#
_entry.id   8864aa4c93bdab90193485553c395ccd
#
_cell.length_a   1.000
_cell.length_b   1.000
_cell.length_c   1.000
_cell.angle_alpha   90.00
_cell.angle_beta   90.00
_cell.angle_gamma   90.00
#
_symmetry.space_group_name_H-M   'P 1'
#
loop_
_entity.id
_entity.type
_entity.pdbx_description
1 polymer ?
#
loop_
_entity_poly.entity_id
_entity_poly.type
_entity_poly.pdbx_seq_one_letter_code
_entity_poly.pdbx_strand_id
1 'polypeptide(L)'
;MKRRFVRVISSAVAALSVVAVANAPQAAAYNTLGCKWSHSGISFYVPSPYISYPYWSNAAASWGGLDGRILWNTRPADFTGLNESRGNTVSWTGVTRALGTVQSFPPCSGGHWVSGQMEVVLNWTLVSGYSSSKIQGVAAHEIGHAFGLAHNTASTGILMYPYDSRTVSGPASDDKAGVNALY
;
A
#
# COMPACT_ATOMS: atom_id res chain seq x y z
N MET A 1 33.70 -36.59 -75.50
CA MET A 1 32.78 -35.54 -75.04
C MET A 1 32.52 -35.70 -73.55
N LYS A 2 33.10 -34.85 -72.70
CA LYS A 2 32.91 -34.89 -71.23
C LYS A 2 31.92 -33.77 -70.82
N ARG A 3 30.71 -34.14 -70.35
CA ARG A 3 29.73 -33.18 -69.80
C ARG A 3 30.05 -32.88 -68.37
N ARG A 4 30.32 -31.62 -68.08
CA ARG A 4 30.46 -31.12 -66.70
C ARG A 4 29.08 -30.77 -66.16
N PHE A 5 28.69 -31.40 -65.01
CA PHE A 5 27.52 -30.96 -64.22
C PHE A 5 27.93 -29.84 -63.26
N VAL A 6 27.27 -28.72 -63.39
CA VAL A 6 27.36 -27.61 -62.44
C VAL A 6 26.31 -27.83 -61.38
N ARG A 7 26.74 -28.02 -60.16
CA ARG A 7 25.82 -28.05 -58.99
C ARG A 7 25.58 -26.62 -58.53
N VAL A 8 24.33 -26.16 -58.58
CA VAL A 8 23.87 -24.94 -57.96
C VAL A 8 23.53 -25.23 -56.52
N ILE A 9 24.26 -24.60 -55.58
CA ILE A 9 23.96 -24.68 -54.15
C ILE A 9 23.06 -23.49 -53.81
N SER A 10 21.78 -23.74 -53.56
CA SER A 10 20.83 -22.75 -53.08
C SER A 10 20.99 -22.61 -51.57
N SER A 11 21.55 -21.49 -51.11
CA SER A 11 21.61 -21.13 -49.68
C SER A 11 20.26 -20.54 -49.27
N ALA A 12 19.48 -21.25 -48.45
CA ALA A 12 18.28 -20.73 -47.83
C ALA A 12 18.69 -19.89 -46.61
N VAL A 13 18.46 -18.59 -46.67
CA VAL A 13 18.60 -17.66 -45.53
C VAL A 13 17.32 -17.74 -44.72
N ALA A 14 17.38 -18.36 -43.54
CA ALA A 14 16.31 -18.36 -42.58
C ALA A 14 16.27 -16.96 -41.87
N ALA A 15 15.26 -16.17 -42.16
CA ALA A 15 15.02 -14.91 -41.44
C ALA A 15 14.39 -15.24 -40.09
N LEU A 16 15.14 -15.03 -39.00
CA LEU A 16 14.62 -15.05 -37.63
C LEU A 16 13.79 -13.75 -37.39
N SER A 17 12.47 -13.87 -37.41
CA SER A 17 11.59 -12.77 -36.96
C SER A 17 11.60 -12.71 -35.43
N VAL A 18 12.24 -11.72 -34.88
CA VAL A 18 12.13 -11.37 -33.45
C VAL A 18 10.75 -10.74 -33.23
N VAL A 19 9.83 -11.51 -32.65
CA VAL A 19 8.55 -10.95 -32.17
C VAL A 19 8.85 -10.15 -30.90
N ALA A 20 8.87 -8.83 -31.01
CA ALA A 20 8.87 -7.95 -29.86
C ALA A 20 7.52 -8.08 -29.14
N VAL A 21 7.50 -8.78 -28.02
CA VAL A 21 6.34 -8.78 -27.13
C VAL A 21 6.28 -7.39 -26.50
N ALA A 22 5.42 -6.53 -27.02
CA ALA A 22 5.10 -5.27 -26.37
C ALA A 22 4.43 -5.63 -25.03
N ASN A 23 5.11 -5.36 -23.93
CA ASN A 23 4.48 -5.39 -22.62
C ASN A 23 3.35 -4.35 -22.64
N ALA A 24 2.12 -4.80 -22.79
CA ALA A 24 0.96 -3.94 -22.53
C ALA A 24 1.10 -3.40 -21.08
N PRO A 25 0.87 -2.10 -20.83
CA PRO A 25 0.87 -1.60 -19.48
C PRO A 25 -0.13 -2.42 -18.69
N GLN A 26 0.36 -3.09 -17.63
CA GLN A 26 -0.49 -3.83 -16.73
C GLN A 26 -1.49 -2.83 -16.16
N ALA A 27 -2.79 -3.05 -16.34
CA ALA A 27 -3.81 -2.19 -15.76
C ALA A 27 -3.51 -2.05 -14.27
N ALA A 28 -3.45 -0.81 -13.78
CA ALA A 28 -3.18 -0.56 -12.38
C ALA A 28 -4.24 -1.28 -11.54
N ALA A 29 -3.80 -2.25 -10.74
CA ALA A 29 -4.71 -3.09 -9.95
C ALA A 29 -5.09 -2.44 -8.61
N TYR A 30 -4.45 -1.30 -8.24
CA TYR A 30 -4.74 -0.53 -7.03
C TYR A 30 -5.92 0.44 -7.22
N ASN A 31 -6.63 0.69 -6.13
CA ASN A 31 -7.68 1.72 -6.05
C ASN A 31 -7.23 2.89 -5.17
N THR A 32 -7.77 4.09 -5.41
CA THR A 32 -7.45 5.29 -4.62
C THR A 32 -8.70 5.92 -4.04
N LEU A 33 -8.52 6.66 -2.93
CA LEU A 33 -9.59 7.42 -2.26
C LEU A 33 -9.85 8.79 -2.89
N GLY A 34 -9.04 9.19 -3.89
CA GLY A 34 -9.14 10.51 -4.52
C GLY A 34 -8.46 11.64 -3.74
N CYS A 35 -7.88 11.36 -2.56
CA CYS A 35 -7.10 12.27 -1.75
C CYS A 35 -5.74 11.68 -1.41
N LYS A 36 -4.72 12.55 -1.33
CA LYS A 36 -3.34 12.22 -0.96
C LYS A 36 -2.72 13.40 -0.21
N TRP A 37 -1.51 13.28 0.27
CA TRP A 37 -0.77 14.44 0.78
C TRP A 37 -0.23 15.28 -0.38
N SER A 38 -0.08 16.58 -0.15
CA SER A 38 0.52 17.49 -1.15
C SER A 38 2.04 17.38 -1.25
N HIS A 39 2.66 16.53 -0.42
CA HIS A 39 4.10 16.29 -0.31
C HIS A 39 4.38 14.79 -0.13
N SER A 40 5.61 14.36 -0.42
CA SER A 40 6.00 12.95 -0.37
C SER A 40 6.66 12.51 0.95
N GLY A 41 7.09 13.45 1.78
CA GLY A 41 7.64 13.16 3.12
C GLY A 41 6.55 13.31 4.18
N ILE A 42 5.80 12.23 4.45
CA ILE A 42 4.59 12.24 5.26
C ILE A 42 4.94 11.95 6.72
N SER A 43 4.71 12.91 7.61
CA SER A 43 5.06 12.79 9.02
C SER A 43 3.99 12.00 9.79
N PHE A 44 4.44 10.91 10.40
CA PHE A 44 3.62 10.01 11.20
C PHE A 44 4.12 9.98 12.64
N TYR A 45 3.23 10.24 13.59
CA TYR A 45 3.54 10.23 15.00
C TYR A 45 2.68 9.23 15.76
N VAL A 46 3.30 8.47 16.66
CA VAL A 46 2.60 7.57 17.58
C VAL A 46 2.93 8.01 19.02
N PRO A 47 1.94 8.45 19.81
CA PRO A 47 2.18 8.91 21.18
C PRO A 47 2.52 7.78 22.14
N SER A 48 3.13 8.12 23.28
CA SER A 48 3.24 7.22 24.44
C SER A 48 1.84 6.90 24.98
N PRO A 49 1.57 5.65 25.45
CA PRO A 49 2.50 4.52 25.51
C PRO A 49 2.61 3.72 24.20
N TYR A 50 1.84 4.02 23.17
CA TYR A 50 1.68 3.19 21.96
C TYR A 50 2.96 3.07 21.13
N ILE A 51 3.84 4.08 21.19
CA ILE A 51 5.13 4.07 20.47
C ILE A 51 6.03 2.89 20.87
N SER A 52 5.86 2.34 22.07
CA SER A 52 6.63 1.18 22.55
C SER A 52 6.24 -0.15 21.90
N TYR A 53 5.12 -0.19 21.17
CA TYR A 53 4.68 -1.40 20.49
C TYR A 53 5.33 -1.51 19.10
N PRO A 54 6.15 -2.57 18.85
CA PRO A 54 6.92 -2.70 17.60
C PRO A 54 6.07 -2.77 16.32
N TYR A 55 4.83 -3.19 16.41
CA TYR A 55 3.97 -3.29 15.24
C TYR A 55 3.71 -1.91 14.57
N TRP A 56 3.73 -0.79 15.30
CA TRP A 56 3.60 0.53 14.71
C TRP A 56 4.82 0.92 13.87
N SER A 57 6.03 0.78 14.44
CA SER A 57 7.26 1.08 13.71
C SER A 57 7.47 0.13 12.52
N ASN A 58 7.16 -1.16 12.71
CA ASN A 58 7.26 -2.15 11.65
C ASN A 58 6.25 -1.90 10.51
N ALA A 59 5.02 -1.50 10.86
CA ALA A 59 4.00 -1.13 9.87
C ALA A 59 4.47 0.09 9.05
N ALA A 60 4.96 1.15 9.69
CA ALA A 60 5.51 2.31 9.00
C ALA A 60 6.71 1.95 8.11
N ALA A 61 7.66 1.16 8.63
CA ALA A 61 8.85 0.73 7.91
C ALA A 61 8.53 -0.16 6.70
N SER A 62 7.45 -0.94 6.75
CA SER A 62 7.04 -1.80 5.64
C SER A 62 6.70 -1.03 4.35
N TRP A 63 6.37 0.26 4.47
CA TRP A 63 6.13 1.19 3.36
C TRP A 63 7.41 1.89 2.87
N GLY A 64 8.60 1.46 3.31
CA GLY A 64 9.87 2.04 2.90
C GLY A 64 10.21 1.83 1.43
N GLY A 65 11.07 2.72 0.89
CA GLY A 65 11.57 2.61 -0.50
C GLY A 65 10.60 3.07 -1.58
N LEU A 66 9.59 3.87 -1.22
CA LEU A 66 8.56 4.41 -2.11
C LEU A 66 8.75 5.92 -2.33
N ASP A 67 8.09 6.45 -3.36
CA ASP A 67 8.07 7.89 -3.64
C ASP A 67 7.33 8.65 -2.53
N GLY A 68 6.20 8.12 -2.04
CA GLY A 68 5.59 8.50 -0.78
C GLY A 68 6.27 7.78 0.40
N ARG A 69 6.93 8.51 1.30
CA ARG A 69 7.69 7.94 2.42
C ARG A 69 7.19 8.41 3.77
N ILE A 70 7.16 7.52 4.74
CA ILE A 70 6.83 7.85 6.12
C ILE A 70 8.05 8.43 6.83
N LEU A 71 7.87 9.61 7.42
CA LEU A 71 8.79 10.21 8.39
C LEU A 71 8.34 9.77 9.79
N TRP A 72 8.93 8.65 10.25
CA TRP A 72 8.54 8.00 11.50
C TRP A 72 8.79 8.87 12.72
N ASN A 73 7.79 8.92 13.60
CA ASN A 73 7.78 9.63 14.89
C ASN A 73 8.18 11.11 14.80
N THR A 74 7.77 11.78 13.72
CA THR A 74 8.07 13.18 13.42
C THR A 74 6.89 14.08 13.80
N ARG A 75 7.19 15.27 14.35
CA ARG A 75 6.20 16.31 14.68
C ARG A 75 6.64 17.67 14.12
N PRO A 76 5.70 18.55 13.71
CA PRO A 76 4.26 18.31 13.68
C PRO A 76 3.93 17.14 12.76
N ALA A 77 2.87 16.38 13.07
CA ALA A 77 2.51 15.19 12.33
C ALA A 77 1.39 15.45 11.33
N ASP A 78 1.49 14.86 10.14
CA ASP A 78 0.41 14.83 9.18
C ASP A 78 -0.74 13.94 9.67
N PHE A 79 -0.39 12.80 10.26
CA PHE A 79 -1.35 11.92 10.92
C PHE A 79 -0.76 11.24 12.15
N THR A 80 -1.64 10.74 13.03
CA THR A 80 -1.26 10.05 14.27
C THR A 80 -1.76 8.62 14.31
N GLY A 81 -1.00 7.74 14.99
CA GLY A 81 -1.39 6.35 15.25
C GLY A 81 -1.70 6.14 16.72
N LEU A 82 -2.79 5.44 17.03
CA LEU A 82 -3.16 5.13 18.40
C LEU A 82 -3.96 3.84 18.52
N ASN A 83 -4.04 3.33 19.75
CA ASN A 83 -4.91 2.21 20.09
C ASN A 83 -6.09 2.73 20.92
N GLU A 84 -7.29 2.28 20.59
CA GLU A 84 -8.48 2.57 21.37
C GLU A 84 -9.22 1.29 21.75
N SER A 85 -9.77 1.22 22.93
CA SER A 85 -10.66 0.14 23.33
C SER A 85 -12.11 0.56 23.04
N ARG A 86 -12.64 0.12 21.88
CA ARG A 86 -14.01 0.44 21.43
C ARG A 86 -15.03 -0.65 21.77
N GLY A 87 -14.58 -1.73 22.39
CA GLY A 87 -15.44 -2.89 22.63
C GLY A 87 -15.98 -3.45 21.32
N ASN A 88 -17.20 -3.98 21.39
CA ASN A 88 -17.94 -4.52 20.24
C ASN A 88 -18.92 -3.47 19.64
N THR A 89 -18.78 -2.19 20.00
CA THR A 89 -19.65 -1.12 19.50
C THR A 89 -19.39 -0.78 18.03
N VAL A 90 -18.22 -1.21 17.51
CA VAL A 90 -17.83 -1.09 16.12
C VAL A 90 -17.24 -2.43 15.65
N SER A 91 -17.36 -2.73 14.36
CA SER A 91 -16.88 -3.99 13.78
C SER A 91 -15.47 -3.91 13.17
N TRP A 92 -14.90 -2.71 13.03
CA TRP A 92 -13.58 -2.55 12.45
C TRP A 92 -12.46 -2.87 13.47
N THR A 93 -11.40 -3.52 13.00
CA THR A 93 -10.17 -3.80 13.75
C THR A 93 -9.16 -2.66 13.64
N GLY A 94 -9.18 -1.94 12.53
CA GLY A 94 -8.48 -0.69 12.29
C GLY A 94 -9.38 0.29 11.54
N VAL A 95 -9.06 1.58 11.63
CA VAL A 95 -9.72 2.64 10.87
C VAL A 95 -8.80 3.83 10.67
N THR A 96 -8.80 4.38 9.46
CA THR A 96 -8.23 5.69 9.14
C THR A 96 -9.36 6.70 9.09
N ARG A 97 -9.30 7.70 9.97
CA ARG A 97 -10.44 8.59 10.24
C ARG A 97 -10.02 10.04 10.46
N ALA A 98 -10.99 10.95 10.41
CA ALA A 98 -10.82 12.32 10.87
C ALA A 98 -10.53 12.38 12.37
N LEU A 99 -9.64 13.27 12.77
CA LEU A 99 -9.21 13.49 14.16
C LEU A 99 -10.40 13.58 15.11
N GLY A 100 -10.39 12.77 16.17
CA GLY A 100 -11.39 12.79 17.23
C GLY A 100 -12.78 12.25 16.86
N THR A 101 -12.97 11.72 15.67
CA THR A 101 -14.25 11.08 15.25
C THR A 101 -14.25 9.58 15.51
N VAL A 102 -15.39 8.92 15.32
CA VAL A 102 -15.46 7.44 15.42
C VAL A 102 -15.04 6.78 14.10
N GLN A 103 -15.53 7.27 12.98
CA GLN A 103 -15.33 6.67 11.66
C GLN A 103 -15.52 7.65 10.49
N SER A 104 -15.51 8.96 10.72
CA SER A 104 -15.65 9.92 9.63
C SER A 104 -14.41 9.95 8.75
N PHE A 105 -14.59 10.15 7.45
CA PHE A 105 -13.46 10.33 6.54
C PHE A 105 -12.62 11.55 6.92
N PRO A 106 -11.27 11.46 6.78
CA PRO A 106 -10.40 12.61 6.99
C PRO A 106 -10.76 13.77 6.04
N PRO A 107 -10.57 15.04 6.47
CA PRO A 107 -10.83 16.19 5.63
C PRO A 107 -9.94 16.19 4.38
N CYS A 108 -10.55 16.42 3.23
CA CYS A 108 -9.91 16.46 1.93
C CYS A 108 -10.27 17.77 1.22
N SER A 109 -9.28 18.55 0.84
CA SER A 109 -9.47 19.83 0.15
C SER A 109 -8.58 19.90 -1.09
N GLY A 110 -9.17 20.13 -2.25
CA GLY A 110 -8.44 20.17 -3.52
C GLY A 110 -7.68 18.88 -3.85
N GLY A 111 -8.18 17.71 -3.43
CA GLY A 111 -7.52 16.41 -3.64
C GLY A 111 -6.39 16.11 -2.63
N HIS A 112 -6.26 16.93 -1.58
CA HIS A 112 -5.22 16.75 -0.56
C HIS A 112 -5.81 16.61 0.84
N TRP A 113 -5.20 15.71 1.64
CA TRP A 113 -5.49 15.59 3.06
C TRP A 113 -5.06 16.84 3.83
N VAL A 114 -5.79 17.16 4.87
CA VAL A 114 -5.45 18.28 5.76
C VAL A 114 -4.54 17.76 6.88
N SER A 115 -3.30 18.29 6.94
CA SER A 115 -2.28 17.89 7.94
C SER A 115 -2.79 18.06 9.37
N GLY A 116 -2.50 17.08 10.22
CA GLY A 116 -2.92 17.07 11.64
C GLY A 116 -4.39 16.75 11.87
N GLN A 117 -5.17 16.43 10.82
CA GLN A 117 -6.60 16.14 10.92
C GLN A 117 -6.94 14.66 10.68
N MET A 118 -5.94 13.77 10.73
CA MET A 118 -6.12 12.34 10.47
C MET A 118 -5.54 11.49 11.60
N GLU A 119 -6.26 10.42 11.92
CA GLU A 119 -5.82 9.36 12.84
C GLU A 119 -5.90 8.00 12.16
N VAL A 120 -4.91 7.16 12.43
CA VAL A 120 -4.92 5.73 12.19
C VAL A 120 -5.12 5.05 13.54
N VAL A 121 -6.22 4.31 13.70
CA VAL A 121 -6.62 3.77 15.00
C VAL A 121 -6.76 2.26 14.91
N LEU A 122 -6.20 1.54 15.89
CA LEU A 122 -6.44 0.13 16.11
C LEU A 122 -7.49 -0.06 17.22
N ASN A 123 -8.53 -0.85 16.97
CA ASN A 123 -9.47 -1.25 18.01
C ASN A 123 -8.84 -2.34 18.88
N TRP A 124 -8.19 -1.93 19.98
CA TRP A 124 -7.46 -2.83 20.85
C TRP A 124 -8.30 -3.97 21.41
N THR A 125 -9.59 -3.76 21.63
CA THR A 125 -10.51 -4.83 22.07
C THR A 125 -10.53 -5.99 21.09
N LEU A 126 -10.47 -5.73 19.77
CA LEU A 126 -10.56 -6.77 18.75
C LEU A 126 -9.20 -7.33 18.36
N VAL A 127 -8.14 -6.48 18.34
CA VAL A 127 -6.82 -6.90 17.84
C VAL A 127 -5.88 -7.43 18.91
N SER A 128 -6.15 -7.22 20.22
CA SER A 128 -5.24 -7.62 21.30
C SER A 128 -4.93 -9.12 21.34
N GLY A 129 -5.84 -9.96 20.83
CA GLY A 129 -5.63 -11.39 20.70
C GLY A 129 -4.94 -11.85 19.41
N TYR A 130 -4.59 -10.91 18.50
CA TYR A 130 -3.90 -11.26 17.27
C TYR A 130 -2.39 -11.43 17.49
N SER A 131 -1.73 -12.18 16.61
CA SER A 131 -0.26 -12.18 16.57
C SER A 131 0.29 -10.79 16.23
N SER A 132 1.51 -10.47 16.69
CA SER A 132 2.15 -9.18 16.38
C SER A 132 2.21 -8.90 14.88
N SER A 133 2.47 -9.91 14.06
CA SER A 133 2.47 -9.78 12.59
C SER A 133 1.07 -9.42 12.05
N LYS A 134 0.01 -9.99 12.61
CA LYS A 134 -1.36 -9.66 12.19
C LYS A 134 -1.76 -8.25 12.63
N ILE A 135 -1.37 -7.82 13.84
CA ILE A 135 -1.58 -6.44 14.30
C ILE A 135 -0.81 -5.46 13.39
N GLN A 136 0.45 -5.78 13.06
CA GLN A 136 1.23 -5.00 12.10
C GLN A 136 0.51 -4.89 10.74
N GLY A 137 -0.06 -5.98 10.25
CA GLY A 137 -0.82 -5.99 8.99
C GLY A 137 -2.05 -5.06 9.03
N VAL A 138 -2.77 -5.00 10.16
CA VAL A 138 -3.88 -4.04 10.35
C VAL A 138 -3.34 -2.60 10.35
N ALA A 139 -2.30 -2.31 11.14
CA ALA A 139 -1.70 -0.99 11.19
C ALA A 139 -1.17 -0.53 9.81
N ALA A 140 -0.48 -1.42 9.08
CA ALA A 140 0.04 -1.12 7.75
C ALA A 140 -1.09 -0.87 6.73
N HIS A 141 -2.20 -1.61 6.81
CA HIS A 141 -3.39 -1.40 5.98
C HIS A 141 -3.97 0.00 6.20
N GLU A 142 -4.14 0.41 7.45
CA GLU A 142 -4.65 1.75 7.77
C GLU A 142 -3.68 2.86 7.33
N ILE A 143 -2.37 2.64 7.42
CA ILE A 143 -1.37 3.56 6.84
C ILE A 143 -1.52 3.65 5.31
N GLY A 144 -1.90 2.56 4.63
CA GLY A 144 -2.22 2.57 3.21
C GLY A 144 -3.37 3.53 2.88
N HIS A 145 -4.43 3.56 3.70
CA HIS A 145 -5.50 4.55 3.57
C HIS A 145 -4.99 5.98 3.82
N ALA A 146 -4.09 6.17 4.78
CA ALA A 146 -3.47 7.48 5.01
C ALA A 146 -2.65 7.95 3.81
N PHE A 147 -2.02 7.06 3.03
CA PHE A 147 -1.42 7.41 1.75
C PHE A 147 -2.45 7.83 0.67
N GLY A 148 -3.69 7.38 0.78
CA GLY A 148 -4.75 7.62 -0.19
C GLY A 148 -5.18 6.38 -0.97
N LEU A 149 -4.73 5.17 -0.58
CA LEU A 149 -5.18 3.93 -1.19
C LEU A 149 -6.58 3.55 -0.69
N ALA A 150 -7.41 3.05 -1.59
CA ALA A 150 -8.69 2.44 -1.28
C ALA A 150 -8.58 0.91 -1.17
N HIS A 151 -9.64 0.25 -0.74
CA HIS A 151 -9.69 -1.20 -0.69
C HIS A 151 -9.52 -1.84 -2.07
N ASN A 152 -8.85 -2.99 -2.10
CA ASN A 152 -8.70 -3.84 -3.28
C ASN A 152 -9.12 -5.28 -2.94
N THR A 153 -10.17 -5.76 -3.59
CA THR A 153 -10.77 -7.08 -3.34
C THR A 153 -10.19 -8.20 -4.21
N ALA A 154 -9.19 -7.92 -5.04
CA ALA A 154 -8.68 -8.88 -6.03
C ALA A 154 -8.01 -10.11 -5.41
N SER A 155 -7.38 -9.97 -4.23
CA SER A 155 -6.67 -11.07 -3.57
C SER A 155 -6.45 -10.80 -2.08
N THR A 156 -6.51 -11.85 -1.26
CA THR A 156 -6.09 -11.81 0.16
C THR A 156 -4.58 -11.59 0.33
N GLY A 157 -3.79 -11.73 -0.72
CA GLY A 157 -2.35 -11.46 -0.77
C GLY A 157 -2.01 -9.98 -0.98
N ILE A 158 -3.00 -9.09 -1.07
CA ILE A 158 -2.86 -7.64 -1.17
C ILE A 158 -3.12 -7.03 0.21
N LEU A 159 -2.30 -6.07 0.66
CA LEU A 159 -2.47 -5.46 1.97
C LEU A 159 -3.78 -4.68 2.07
N MET A 160 -4.19 -3.99 0.97
CA MET A 160 -5.44 -3.23 0.93
C MET A 160 -6.70 -4.08 0.74
N TYR A 161 -6.61 -5.43 0.91
CA TYR A 161 -7.79 -6.29 1.01
C TYR A 161 -8.60 -5.92 2.27
N PRO A 162 -9.94 -5.73 2.17
CA PRO A 162 -10.74 -5.06 3.22
C PRO A 162 -10.92 -5.86 4.51
N TYR A 163 -10.63 -7.18 4.49
CA TYR A 163 -10.90 -8.05 5.64
C TYR A 163 -9.60 -8.58 6.26
N ASP A 164 -9.64 -8.92 7.55
CA ASP A 164 -8.52 -9.47 8.33
C ASP A 164 -8.11 -10.90 7.93
N SER A 165 -8.78 -11.48 6.92
CA SER A 165 -8.37 -12.72 6.27
C SER A 165 -7.21 -12.54 5.28
N ARG A 166 -6.66 -11.32 5.12
CA ARG A 166 -5.44 -11.08 4.33
C ARG A 166 -4.28 -11.90 4.88
N THR A 167 -3.43 -12.37 3.97
CA THR A 167 -2.31 -13.29 4.29
C THR A 167 -0.97 -12.56 4.41
N VAL A 168 -0.96 -11.23 4.30
CA VAL A 168 0.23 -10.37 4.34
C VAL A 168 0.17 -9.39 5.51
N SER A 169 1.33 -9.03 6.05
CA SER A 169 1.48 -8.05 7.14
C SER A 169 2.17 -6.74 6.71
N GLY A 170 2.39 -6.58 5.42
CA GLY A 170 2.97 -5.40 4.80
C GLY A 170 2.55 -5.29 3.33
N PRO A 171 2.83 -4.16 2.66
CA PRO A 171 2.37 -3.88 1.31
C PRO A 171 2.95 -4.85 0.28
N ALA A 172 2.09 -5.43 -0.55
CA ALA A 172 2.44 -6.18 -1.75
C ALA A 172 2.86 -5.23 -2.89
N SER A 173 3.30 -5.79 -4.00
CA SER A 173 3.72 -5.00 -5.17
C SER A 173 2.65 -4.07 -5.70
N ASP A 174 1.40 -4.50 -5.64
CA ASP A 174 0.22 -3.74 -6.07
C ASP A 174 -0.01 -2.50 -5.19
N ASP A 175 0.02 -2.68 -3.87
CA ASP A 175 -0.11 -1.60 -2.90
C ASP A 175 1.00 -0.55 -3.07
N LYS A 176 2.25 -1.01 -3.29
CA LYS A 176 3.41 -0.15 -3.53
C LYS A 176 3.30 0.62 -4.84
N ALA A 177 2.83 -0.04 -5.90
CA ALA A 177 2.58 0.63 -7.18
C ALA A 177 1.53 1.74 -7.03
N GLY A 178 0.51 1.52 -6.21
CA GLY A 178 -0.50 2.53 -5.90
C GLY A 178 0.08 3.76 -5.20
N VAL A 179 0.94 3.59 -4.20
CA VAL A 179 1.62 4.73 -3.54
C VAL A 179 2.52 5.47 -4.52
N ASN A 180 3.37 4.78 -5.29
CA ASN A 180 4.26 5.43 -6.26
C ASN A 180 3.49 6.18 -7.36
N ALA A 181 2.28 5.75 -7.71
CA ALA A 181 1.44 6.48 -8.66
C ALA A 181 0.77 7.72 -8.04
N LEU A 182 0.64 7.77 -6.72
CA LEU A 182 0.09 8.94 -6.02
C LEU A 182 1.14 10.03 -5.80
N TYR A 183 2.42 9.68 -5.63
CA TYR A 183 3.51 10.58 -5.26
C TYR A 183 4.64 10.57 -6.28
#